data_b2ad64b97fd27baf1da7a7efbb709497
#
_entry.id   b2ad64b97fd27baf1da7a7efbb709497
#
_cell.length_a   1.000
_cell.length_b   1.000
_cell.length_c   1.000
_cell.angle_alpha   90.00
_cell.angle_beta   90.00
_cell.angle_gamma   90.00
#
_symmetry.space_group_name_H-M   'P 1'
#
loop_
_entity.id
_entity.type
_entity.pdbx_description
1 polymer ?
#
loop_
_entity_poly.entity_id
_entity_poly.type
_entity_poly.pdbx_seq_one_letter_code
_entity_poly.pdbx_strand_id
1 'polypeptide(L)'
;MYGVLVEDDDYKAKQVKKFIESLGNELEVKGSFKSGMAQIVKSNPDFVLLDMSIPSFEVSNMHPSSRNRKFGGRDILVEMKRKNIVVPAIVITQYNVFGEEEKSLEELDGELEKEFDGLYRGIVFYNASVLDWQEHLKRLLYEERYN
;
A
#
# COMPACT_ATOMS: atom_id res chain seq x y z
N MET A 1 2.37 16.97 -1.85
CA MET A 1 3.28 15.82 -2.04
C MET A 1 2.83 14.98 -3.22
N TYR A 2 3.71 14.17 -3.73
CA TYR A 2 3.42 13.21 -4.79
C TYR A 2 3.59 11.80 -4.26
N GLY A 3 2.57 10.96 -4.42
CA GLY A 3 2.59 9.58 -3.95
C GLY A 3 2.27 8.57 -5.04
N VAL A 4 2.58 7.31 -4.76
CA VAL A 4 2.23 6.17 -5.62
C VAL A 4 1.34 5.24 -4.82
N LEU A 5 0.20 4.86 -5.40
CA LEU A 5 -0.69 3.85 -4.84
C LEU A 5 -0.60 2.60 -5.69
N VAL A 6 -0.31 1.47 -5.07
CA VAL A 6 -0.33 0.18 -5.77
C VAL A 6 -1.56 -0.59 -5.31
N GLU A 7 -2.55 -0.67 -6.21
CA GLU A 7 -3.87 -1.21 -5.93
C GLU A 7 -4.51 -1.69 -7.22
N ASP A 8 -5.03 -2.91 -7.24
CA ASP A 8 -5.67 -3.47 -8.43
C ASP A 8 -7.20 -3.33 -8.45
N ASP A 9 -7.81 -2.98 -7.32
CA ASP A 9 -9.26 -2.72 -7.25
C ASP A 9 -9.54 -1.28 -7.70
N ASP A 10 -10.16 -1.12 -8.85
CA ASP A 10 -10.40 0.20 -9.45
C ASP A 10 -11.27 1.10 -8.58
N TYR A 11 -12.29 0.55 -7.94
CA TYR A 11 -13.18 1.36 -7.11
C TYR A 11 -12.44 1.90 -5.88
N LYS A 12 -11.75 1.02 -5.17
CA LYS A 12 -10.95 1.42 -4.00
C LYS A 12 -9.87 2.43 -4.40
N ALA A 13 -9.17 2.17 -5.50
CA ALA A 13 -8.12 3.08 -5.98
C ALA A 13 -8.68 4.47 -6.26
N LYS A 14 -9.85 4.56 -6.89
CA LYS A 14 -10.50 5.85 -7.17
C LYS A 14 -10.87 6.59 -5.88
N GLN A 15 -11.40 5.89 -4.90
CA GLN A 15 -11.77 6.50 -3.63
C GLN A 15 -10.56 7.01 -2.87
N VAL A 16 -9.49 6.24 -2.82
CA VAL A 16 -8.25 6.63 -2.16
C VAL A 16 -7.64 7.84 -2.89
N LYS A 17 -7.57 7.78 -4.21
CA LYS A 17 -7.02 8.87 -5.02
C LYS A 17 -7.80 10.17 -4.81
N LYS A 18 -9.12 10.08 -4.84
CA LYS A 18 -9.98 11.25 -4.64
C LYS A 18 -9.72 11.88 -3.27
N PHE A 19 -9.59 11.07 -2.23
CA PHE A 19 -9.30 11.57 -0.90
C PHE A 19 -7.93 12.24 -0.82
N ILE A 20 -6.90 11.58 -1.34
CA ILE A 20 -5.53 12.12 -1.33
C ILE A 20 -5.46 13.44 -2.11
N GLU A 21 -6.13 13.50 -3.26
CA GLU A 21 -6.17 14.74 -4.05
C GLU A 21 -6.93 15.85 -3.33
N SER A 22 -7.96 15.51 -2.56
CA SER A 22 -8.69 16.50 -1.77
C SER A 22 -7.82 17.16 -0.71
N LEU A 23 -6.74 16.52 -0.32
CA LEU A 23 -5.76 17.07 0.64
C LEU A 23 -4.67 17.90 -0.05
N GLY A 24 -4.75 18.08 -1.36
CA GLY A 24 -3.79 18.86 -2.12
C GLY A 24 -2.59 18.07 -2.62
N ASN A 25 -2.66 16.74 -2.61
CA ASN A 25 -1.57 15.87 -3.08
C ASN A 25 -1.87 15.28 -4.45
N GLU A 26 -0.82 14.83 -5.15
CA GLU A 26 -0.93 14.07 -6.38
C GLU A 26 -0.74 12.59 -6.06
N LEU A 27 -1.47 11.72 -6.76
CA LEU A 27 -1.36 10.28 -6.56
C LEU A 27 -1.42 9.56 -7.90
N GLU A 28 -0.38 8.79 -8.19
CA GLU A 28 -0.32 7.91 -9.35
C GLU A 28 -0.72 6.51 -8.93
N VAL A 29 -1.64 5.89 -9.66
CA VAL A 29 -2.14 4.55 -9.35
C VAL A 29 -1.55 3.53 -10.30
N LYS A 30 -1.03 2.43 -9.75
CA LYS A 30 -0.54 1.29 -10.51
C LYS A 30 -1.21 0.02 -10.00
N GLY A 31 -1.51 -0.90 -10.89
CA GLY A 31 -2.35 -2.05 -10.57
C GLY A 31 -1.60 -3.35 -10.27
N SER A 32 -0.28 -3.34 -10.24
CA SER A 32 0.48 -4.57 -10.03
C SER A 32 1.81 -4.31 -9.33
N PHE A 33 2.42 -5.39 -8.84
CA PHE A 33 3.77 -5.34 -8.28
C PHE A 33 4.75 -4.75 -9.30
N LYS A 34 4.74 -5.26 -10.53
CA LYS A 34 5.68 -4.84 -11.56
C LYS A 34 5.54 -3.37 -11.90
N SER A 35 4.32 -2.92 -12.20
CA SER A 35 4.09 -1.51 -12.57
C SER A 35 4.29 -0.58 -11.37
N GLY A 36 3.91 -1.05 -10.17
CA GLY A 36 4.10 -0.28 -8.94
C GLY A 36 5.57 -0.04 -8.64
N MET A 37 6.39 -1.10 -8.67
CA MET A 37 7.82 -0.95 -8.43
C MET A 37 8.48 -0.07 -9.49
N ALA A 38 8.12 -0.23 -10.77
CA ALA A 38 8.67 0.60 -11.83
C ALA A 38 8.37 2.10 -11.58
N GLN A 39 7.15 2.40 -11.15
CA GLN A 39 6.77 3.79 -10.88
C GLN A 39 7.47 4.35 -9.64
N ILE A 40 7.60 3.56 -8.59
CA ILE A 40 8.31 3.98 -7.38
C ILE A 40 9.77 4.31 -7.68
N VAL A 41 10.45 3.45 -8.42
CA VAL A 41 11.85 3.65 -8.80
C VAL A 41 12.01 4.88 -9.69
N LYS A 42 11.13 5.02 -10.68
CA LYS A 42 11.20 6.10 -11.67
C LYS A 42 10.92 7.47 -11.06
N SER A 43 9.90 7.56 -10.20
CA SER A 43 9.39 8.85 -9.74
C SER A 43 9.96 9.32 -8.42
N ASN A 44 10.52 8.42 -7.62
CA ASN A 44 11.00 8.72 -6.27
C ASN A 44 9.95 9.52 -5.48
N PRO A 45 8.78 8.89 -5.20
CA PRO A 45 7.66 9.60 -4.58
C PRO A 45 7.93 10.01 -3.14
N ASP A 46 7.09 10.91 -2.63
CA ASP A 46 7.17 11.34 -1.23
C ASP A 46 6.56 10.30 -0.27
N PHE A 47 5.64 9.48 -0.77
CA PHE A 47 5.03 8.41 0.01
C PHE A 47 4.49 7.32 -0.92
N VAL A 48 4.29 6.13 -0.36
CA VAL A 48 3.75 4.98 -1.09
C VAL A 48 2.59 4.40 -0.30
N LEU A 49 1.49 4.12 -1.00
CA LEU A 49 0.34 3.44 -0.44
C LEU A 49 0.22 2.08 -1.10
N LEU A 50 0.02 1.03 -0.31
CA LEU A 50 0.05 -0.35 -0.80
C LEU A 50 -1.14 -1.14 -0.29
N ASP A 51 -1.79 -1.92 -1.17
CA ASP A 51 -2.63 -3.00 -0.71
C ASP A 51 -1.75 -4.24 -0.49
N MET A 52 -2.14 -5.13 0.41
CA MET A 52 -1.38 -6.36 0.65
C MET A 52 -1.57 -7.38 -0.47
N SER A 53 -2.77 -7.44 -1.04
CA SER A 53 -3.11 -8.42 -2.09
C SER A 53 -2.99 -7.76 -3.46
N ILE A 54 -1.79 -7.81 -4.03
CA ILE A 54 -1.49 -7.17 -5.31
C ILE A 54 -1.02 -8.23 -6.30
N PRO A 55 -1.53 -8.24 -7.56
CA PRO A 55 -1.06 -9.17 -8.57
C PRO A 55 0.36 -8.83 -9.03
N SER A 56 1.05 -9.82 -9.60
CA SER A 56 2.42 -9.64 -10.10
C SER A 56 2.47 -8.71 -11.32
N PHE A 57 1.47 -8.85 -12.20
CA PHE A 57 1.33 -8.09 -13.45
C PHE A 57 -0.09 -7.59 -13.59
N GLU A 58 -0.32 -6.66 -14.52
CA GLU A 58 -1.68 -6.19 -14.81
C GLU A 58 -2.57 -7.35 -15.25
N VAL A 59 -3.85 -7.30 -14.89
CA VAL A 59 -4.80 -8.40 -15.12
C VAL A 59 -4.87 -8.83 -16.58
N SER A 60 -4.79 -7.90 -17.52
CA SER A 60 -4.86 -8.18 -18.94
C SER A 60 -3.71 -9.03 -19.47
N ASN A 61 -2.59 -9.08 -18.75
CA ASN A 61 -1.38 -9.76 -19.18
C ASN A 61 -1.05 -11.02 -18.38
N MET A 62 -2.02 -11.48 -17.55
CA MET A 62 -1.75 -12.54 -16.60
C MET A 62 -2.42 -13.85 -16.91
N HIS A 63 -1.71 -14.92 -16.59
CA HIS A 63 -2.32 -16.23 -16.45
C HIS A 63 -3.24 -16.20 -15.20
N PRO A 64 -4.43 -16.85 -15.25
CA PRO A 64 -5.35 -16.83 -14.11
C PRO A 64 -4.75 -17.26 -12.77
N SER A 65 -3.81 -18.20 -12.78
CA SER A 65 -3.15 -18.66 -11.56
C SER A 65 -2.23 -17.63 -10.91
N SER A 66 -1.88 -16.58 -11.64
CA SER A 66 -0.97 -15.52 -11.16
C SER A 66 -1.71 -14.29 -10.62
N ARG A 67 -3.04 -14.32 -10.60
CA ARG A 67 -3.84 -13.14 -10.26
C ARG A 67 -3.73 -12.69 -8.82
N ASN A 68 -3.58 -13.64 -7.90
CA ASN A 68 -3.63 -13.33 -6.47
C ASN A 68 -2.29 -13.56 -5.82
N ARG A 69 -1.53 -12.48 -5.69
CA ARG A 69 -0.32 -12.47 -4.89
C ARG A 69 -0.72 -11.99 -3.51
N LYS A 70 -0.93 -12.93 -2.57
CA LYS A 70 -1.50 -12.66 -1.24
C LYS A 70 -0.74 -11.63 -0.42
N PHE A 71 0.56 -11.51 -0.64
CA PHE A 71 1.41 -10.57 0.08
C PHE A 71 2.20 -9.68 -0.88
N GLY A 72 1.58 -9.31 -2.01
CA GLY A 72 2.24 -8.46 -3.00
C GLY A 72 2.70 -7.12 -2.44
N GLY A 73 1.93 -6.53 -1.53
CA GLY A 73 2.33 -5.30 -0.86
C GLY A 73 3.58 -5.49 0.00
N ARG A 74 3.66 -6.62 0.71
CA ARG A 74 4.85 -6.95 1.48
C ARG A 74 6.07 -7.11 0.56
N ASP A 75 5.87 -7.73 -0.60
CA ASP A 75 6.96 -7.90 -1.56
C ASP A 75 7.49 -6.56 -2.08
N ILE A 76 6.62 -5.56 -2.21
CA ILE A 76 7.05 -4.21 -2.57
C ILE A 76 7.93 -3.64 -1.45
N LEU A 77 7.53 -3.79 -0.19
CA LEU A 77 8.33 -3.33 0.94
C LEU A 77 9.71 -4.01 0.97
N VAL A 78 9.75 -5.32 0.70
CA VAL A 78 11.01 -6.08 0.61
C VAL A 78 11.92 -5.49 -0.45
N GLU A 79 11.38 -5.22 -1.65
CA GLU A 79 12.16 -4.65 -2.75
C GLU A 79 12.61 -3.22 -2.46
N MET A 80 11.76 -2.41 -1.83
CA MET A 80 12.13 -1.06 -1.44
C MET A 80 13.31 -1.10 -0.45
N LYS A 81 13.23 -1.98 0.53
CA LYS A 81 14.31 -2.15 1.53
C LYS A 81 15.60 -2.61 0.85
N ARG A 82 15.51 -3.60 -0.03
CA ARG A 82 16.66 -4.13 -0.77
C ARG A 82 17.35 -3.06 -1.61
N LYS A 83 16.57 -2.17 -2.21
CA LYS A 83 17.07 -1.08 -3.07
C LYS A 83 17.40 0.19 -2.31
N ASN A 84 17.28 0.18 -1.00
CA ASN A 84 17.50 1.35 -0.13
C ASN A 84 16.60 2.55 -0.49
N ILE A 85 15.39 2.27 -0.88
CA ILE A 85 14.38 3.29 -1.13
C ILE A 85 13.69 3.60 0.20
N VAL A 86 14.04 4.74 0.80
CA VAL A 86 13.53 5.13 2.12
C VAL A 86 12.42 6.16 1.92
N VAL A 87 11.24 5.67 1.57
CA VAL A 87 10.05 6.48 1.34
C VAL A 87 8.97 5.96 2.28
N PRO A 88 8.26 6.82 3.03
CA PRO A 88 7.21 6.35 3.91
C PRO A 88 6.18 5.50 3.19
N ALA A 89 5.90 4.31 3.72
CA ALA A 89 4.95 3.37 3.13
C ALA A 89 3.83 3.06 4.11
N ILE A 90 2.59 3.15 3.63
CA ILE A 90 1.38 2.87 4.39
C ILE A 90 0.59 1.79 3.67
N VAL A 91 0.16 0.77 4.40
CA VAL A 91 -0.68 -0.28 3.85
C VAL A 91 -2.14 0.13 4.02
N ILE A 92 -2.93 -0.02 2.95
CA ILE A 92 -4.38 0.18 2.97
C ILE A 92 -5.02 -1.11 2.51
N THR A 93 -5.74 -1.80 3.38
CA THR A 93 -6.31 -3.09 3.06
C THR A 93 -7.76 -3.19 3.51
N GLN A 94 -8.56 -3.95 2.75
CA GLN A 94 -9.94 -4.25 3.11
C GLN A 94 -10.06 -5.62 3.80
N TYR A 95 -8.95 -6.31 3.98
CA TYR A 95 -8.91 -7.61 4.63
C TYR A 95 -8.37 -7.47 6.05
N ASN A 96 -8.98 -8.19 6.98
CA ASN A 96 -8.55 -8.21 8.38
C ASN A 96 -7.93 -9.56 8.78
N VAL A 97 -7.82 -10.49 7.83
CA VAL A 97 -7.19 -11.79 8.01
C VAL A 97 -6.34 -12.08 6.78
N PHE A 98 -5.10 -12.51 6.97
CA PHE A 98 -4.12 -12.69 5.90
C PHE A 98 -3.46 -14.06 5.96
N GLY A 99 -3.34 -14.70 4.77
CA GLY A 99 -2.60 -15.93 4.61
C GLY A 99 -3.29 -17.16 5.16
N GLU A 100 -2.64 -18.32 5.01
CA GLU A 100 -3.17 -19.61 5.47
C GLU A 100 -3.20 -19.69 7.00
N GLU A 101 -2.34 -18.96 7.67
CA GLU A 101 -2.28 -18.92 9.13
C GLU A 101 -3.32 -17.98 9.74
N GLU A 102 -4.16 -17.37 8.91
CA GLU A 102 -5.20 -16.43 9.33
C GLU A 102 -4.66 -15.32 10.24
N LYS A 103 -3.53 -14.76 9.84
CA LYS A 103 -2.89 -13.68 10.57
C LYS A 103 -3.79 -12.46 10.66
N SER A 104 -3.98 -11.93 11.85
CA SER A 104 -4.81 -10.73 12.05
C SER A 104 -4.12 -9.48 11.54
N LEU A 105 -4.91 -8.40 11.39
CA LEU A 105 -4.38 -7.10 11.00
C LEU A 105 -3.31 -6.62 11.98
N GLU A 106 -3.54 -6.80 13.27
CA GLU A 106 -2.60 -6.37 14.32
C GLU A 106 -1.31 -7.16 14.30
N GLU A 107 -1.40 -8.46 14.05
CA GLU A 107 -0.21 -9.31 13.93
C GLU A 107 0.62 -8.90 12.71
N LEU A 108 -0.05 -8.65 11.59
CA LEU A 108 0.63 -8.20 10.37
C LEU A 108 1.28 -6.84 10.59
N ASP A 109 0.57 -5.90 11.21
CA ASP A 109 1.10 -4.57 11.52
C ASP A 109 2.38 -4.67 12.35
N GLY A 110 2.36 -5.50 13.39
CA GLY A 110 3.53 -5.70 14.25
C GLY A 110 4.73 -6.30 13.50
N GLU A 111 4.47 -7.26 12.63
CA GLU A 111 5.53 -7.86 11.81
C GLU A 111 6.15 -6.90 10.83
N LEU A 112 5.30 -6.10 10.16
CA LEU A 112 5.77 -5.12 9.18
C LEU A 112 6.58 -4.02 9.87
N GLU A 113 6.17 -3.60 11.04
CA GLU A 113 6.87 -2.59 11.79
C GLU A 113 8.29 -3.06 12.19
N LYS A 114 8.43 -4.30 12.61
CA LYS A 114 9.74 -4.87 12.94
C LYS A 114 10.62 -5.05 11.72
N GLU A 115 10.05 -5.60 10.65
CA GLU A 115 10.82 -5.98 9.47
C GLU A 115 11.23 -4.76 8.64
N PHE A 116 10.38 -3.73 8.60
CA PHE A 116 10.57 -2.56 7.75
C PHE A 116 10.66 -1.26 8.57
N ASP A 117 11.33 -1.33 9.69
CA ASP A 117 11.55 -0.16 10.55
C ASP A 117 12.20 0.97 9.76
N GLY A 118 11.68 2.18 9.93
CA GLY A 118 12.14 3.35 9.20
C GLY A 118 11.50 3.56 7.83
N LEU A 119 10.79 2.55 7.33
CA LEU A 119 10.10 2.58 6.03
C LEU A 119 8.58 2.50 6.23
N TYR A 120 8.14 1.50 6.95
CA TYR A 120 6.72 1.22 7.16
C TYR A 120 6.15 2.14 8.23
N ARG A 121 4.99 2.74 7.96
CA ARG A 121 4.34 3.66 8.89
C ARG A 121 3.09 3.15 9.57
N GLY A 122 2.43 2.18 8.99
CA GLY A 122 1.22 1.64 9.58
C GLY A 122 0.28 1.05 8.56
N ILE A 123 -0.84 0.54 9.07
CA ILE A 123 -1.83 -0.14 8.24
C ILE A 123 -3.21 0.47 8.51
N VAL A 124 -3.92 0.76 7.42
CA VAL A 124 -5.26 1.33 7.45
C VAL A 124 -6.25 0.27 6.99
N PHE A 125 -7.29 0.02 7.78
CA PHE A 125 -8.37 -0.85 7.36
C PHE A 125 -9.37 -0.04 6.54
N TYR A 126 -9.49 -0.38 5.26
CA TYR A 126 -10.40 0.28 4.34
C TYR A 126 -11.77 -0.38 4.38
N ASN A 127 -12.80 0.43 4.55
CA ASN A 127 -14.18 -0.02 4.48
C ASN A 127 -14.97 1.03 3.68
N ALA A 128 -15.53 0.61 2.54
CA ALA A 128 -16.24 1.52 1.63
C ALA A 128 -17.49 2.16 2.28
N SER A 129 -18.04 1.52 3.31
CA SER A 129 -19.28 1.98 3.95
C SER A 129 -19.08 3.05 5.03
N VAL A 130 -17.85 3.22 5.52
CA VAL A 130 -17.54 4.21 6.56
C VAL A 130 -16.28 4.98 6.19
N LEU A 131 -16.15 6.20 6.72
CA LEU A 131 -15.04 7.08 6.34
C LEU A 131 -13.89 7.10 7.35
N ASP A 132 -13.91 6.21 8.34
CA ASP A 132 -12.86 6.12 9.36
C ASP A 132 -11.47 5.94 8.76
N TRP A 133 -11.38 5.24 7.62
CA TRP A 133 -10.10 5.03 6.95
C TRP A 133 -9.45 6.34 6.50
N GLN A 134 -10.25 7.35 6.16
CA GLN A 134 -9.74 8.64 5.71
C GLN A 134 -9.00 9.36 6.84
N GLU A 135 -9.60 9.41 8.02
CA GLU A 135 -8.95 10.02 9.18
C GLU A 135 -7.67 9.28 9.58
N HIS A 136 -7.73 7.95 9.57
CA HIS A 136 -6.57 7.14 9.91
C HIS A 136 -5.44 7.33 8.90
N LEU A 137 -5.77 7.31 7.60
CA LEU A 137 -4.79 7.54 6.53
C LEU A 137 -4.15 8.92 6.64
N LYS A 138 -4.98 9.95 6.84
CA LYS A 138 -4.50 11.32 7.00
C LYS A 138 -3.53 11.44 8.16
N ARG A 139 -3.86 10.81 9.28
CA ARG A 139 -3.01 10.81 10.46
C ARG A 139 -1.66 10.18 10.19
N LEU A 140 -1.65 8.99 9.57
CA LEU A 140 -0.41 8.31 9.25
C LEU A 140 0.43 9.07 8.23
N LEU A 141 -0.21 9.81 7.34
CA LEU A 141 0.47 10.55 6.28
C LEU A 141 1.13 11.83 6.81
N TYR A 142 0.50 12.53 7.74
CA TYR A 142 0.95 13.86 8.15
C TYR A 142 1.52 13.94 9.56
N GLU A 143 1.16 13.03 10.46
CA GLU A 143 1.71 13.08 11.80
C GLU A 143 3.13 12.54 11.84
N GLU A 144 4.01 13.33 12.44
CA GLU A 144 5.37 12.86 12.67
C GLU A 144 5.35 11.75 13.71
N ARG A 145 6.15 10.72 13.47
CA ARG A 145 6.37 9.70 14.47
C ARG A 145 7.36 10.20 15.49
N TYR A 146 6.85 10.42 16.68
CA TYR A 146 7.72 10.65 17.82
C TYR A 146 8.06 9.29 18.41
N ASN A 147 9.31 8.99 18.36
CA ASN A 147 9.79 7.77 18.97
C ASN A 147 10.37 8.06 20.34
#